data_8bf66cbbfca714d20ccf2bdc5d8a3c0b
#
_entry.id   8bf66cbbfca714d20ccf2bdc5d8a3c0b
#
_cell.length_a   1.000
_cell.length_b   1.000
_cell.length_c   1.000
_cell.angle_alpha   90.00
_cell.angle_beta   90.00
_cell.angle_gamma   90.00
#
_symmetry.space_group_name_H-M   'P 1'
#
loop_
_entity.id
_entity.type
_entity.pdbx_description
1 polymer ?
#
loop_
_entity_poly.entity_id
_entity_poly.type
_entity_poly.pdbx_seq_one_letter_code
_entity_poly.pdbx_strand_id
1 'polypeptide(L)'
;MRLLFFAGSTREGSFNKKLARLAQHIATANGIEGVFVDLRDYPMPLYSGDLEAEHGPPQKAEEFKALLGEYPGVFIASPEYNSAITPLLKNTLDWVTRVRGKGETGLEVYRTRVFAISGASPGYYGAMRSLLHLRQILEVGIGATVIPQQLALPRAGDAFEADGSLKDQAQQKLLTGVVEALAIAAKRFVVP
;
A
#
# COMPACT_ATOMS: atom_id res chain seq x y z
N MET A 1 -5.38 15.69 -8.98
CA MET A 1 -5.69 14.37 -8.34
C MET A 1 -4.49 13.96 -7.51
N ARG A 2 -4.74 13.44 -6.30
CA ARG A 2 -3.69 13.04 -5.35
C ARG A 2 -3.72 11.53 -5.15
N LEU A 3 -2.57 10.88 -5.11
CA LEU A 3 -2.42 9.44 -4.82
C LEU A 3 -1.45 9.23 -3.65
N LEU A 4 -1.76 8.28 -2.78
CA LEU A 4 -0.92 7.90 -1.65
C LEU A 4 -0.09 6.67 -2.00
N PHE A 5 1.18 6.67 -1.62
CA PHE A 5 2.13 5.58 -1.83
C PHE A 5 2.79 5.19 -0.51
N PHE A 6 2.79 3.92 -0.17
CA PHE A 6 3.55 3.41 0.98
C PHE A 6 4.00 1.96 0.80
N ALA A 7 4.87 1.51 1.67
CA ALA A 7 5.36 0.15 1.67
C ALA A 7 5.10 -0.54 3.01
N GLY A 8 4.77 -1.82 3.00
CA GLY A 8 4.62 -2.66 4.18
C GLY A 8 5.96 -3.01 4.86
N SER A 9 6.88 -2.05 4.97
CA SER A 9 8.22 -2.25 5.54
C SER A 9 8.75 -0.97 6.18
N THR A 10 9.33 -1.09 7.38
CA THR A 10 10.07 0.00 8.05
C THR A 10 11.58 -0.07 7.79
N ARG A 11 12.10 -1.16 7.18
CA ARG A 11 13.53 -1.32 6.90
C ARG A 11 14.05 -0.19 6.00
N GLU A 12 15.19 0.40 6.34
CA GLU A 12 15.76 1.55 5.63
C GLU A 12 16.04 1.23 4.16
N GLY A 13 16.79 0.18 3.87
CA GLY A 13 17.10 -0.29 2.50
C GLY A 13 16.02 -1.19 1.89
N SER A 14 14.74 -1.01 2.21
CA SER A 14 13.65 -1.85 1.71
C SER A 14 13.44 -1.69 0.20
N PHE A 15 13.47 -2.80 -0.53
CA PHE A 15 13.12 -2.83 -1.96
C PHE A 15 11.69 -2.37 -2.22
N ASN A 16 10.78 -2.62 -1.30
CA ASN A 16 9.40 -2.18 -1.43
C ASN A 16 9.24 -0.67 -1.19
N LYS A 17 10.06 -0.06 -0.33
CA LYS A 17 10.12 1.41 -0.23
C LYS A 17 10.67 2.01 -1.53
N LYS A 18 11.72 1.42 -2.13
CA LYS A 18 12.23 1.85 -3.43
C LYS A 18 11.15 1.74 -4.50
N LEU A 19 10.42 0.62 -4.55
CA LEU A 19 9.34 0.40 -5.50
C LEU A 19 8.20 1.41 -5.33
N ALA A 20 7.76 1.68 -4.09
CA ALA A 20 6.71 2.66 -3.83
C ALA A 20 7.14 4.09 -4.17
N ARG A 21 8.40 4.47 -3.92
CA ARG A 21 8.94 5.77 -4.33
C ARG A 21 9.05 5.90 -5.84
N LEU A 22 9.48 4.85 -6.53
CA LEU A 22 9.50 4.84 -7.99
C LEU A 22 8.09 5.00 -8.57
N ALA A 23 7.09 4.28 -8.03
CA ALA A 23 5.70 4.44 -8.42
C ALA A 23 5.18 5.86 -8.16
N GLN A 24 5.56 6.48 -7.05
CA GLN A 24 5.25 7.87 -6.73
C GLN A 24 5.91 8.85 -7.72
N HIS A 25 7.18 8.64 -8.08
CA HIS A 25 7.86 9.45 -9.09
C HIS A 25 7.21 9.33 -10.47
N ILE A 26 6.80 8.12 -10.87
CA ILE A 26 6.04 7.89 -12.11
C ILE A 26 4.73 8.68 -12.09
N ALA A 27 3.98 8.67 -10.99
CA ALA A 27 2.76 9.46 -10.86
C ALA A 27 3.03 10.96 -11.04
N THR A 28 4.06 11.48 -10.38
CA THR A 28 4.45 12.90 -10.46
C THR A 28 4.87 13.30 -11.87
N ALA A 29 5.64 12.45 -12.56
CA ALA A 29 6.06 12.68 -13.95
C ALA A 29 4.86 12.71 -14.92
N ASN A 30 3.74 12.05 -14.57
CA ASN A 30 2.48 12.06 -15.32
C ASN A 30 1.49 13.15 -14.84
N GLY A 31 1.95 14.15 -14.09
CA GLY A 31 1.11 15.26 -13.62
C GLY A 31 0.12 14.92 -12.50
N ILE A 32 0.37 13.82 -11.78
CA ILE A 32 -0.44 13.38 -10.65
C ILE A 32 0.34 13.70 -9.36
N GLU A 33 -0.28 14.35 -8.40
CA GLU A 33 0.32 14.59 -7.10
C GLU A 33 0.49 13.26 -6.35
N GLY A 34 1.72 12.74 -6.29
CA GLY A 34 2.07 11.53 -5.57
C GLY A 34 2.67 11.86 -4.20
N VAL A 35 2.10 11.33 -3.13
CA VAL A 35 2.61 11.48 -1.77
C VAL A 35 3.08 10.13 -1.24
N PHE A 36 4.36 10.05 -0.87
CA PHE A 36 4.92 8.87 -0.22
C PHE A 36 4.93 9.05 1.29
N VAL A 37 4.49 8.03 2.02
CA VAL A 37 4.59 7.97 3.48
C VAL A 37 5.33 6.71 3.94
N ASP A 38 6.06 6.84 5.03
CA ASP A 38 6.76 5.73 5.66
C ASP A 38 5.95 5.23 6.87
N LEU A 39 5.64 3.93 6.93
CA LEU A 39 4.95 3.34 8.09
C LEU A 39 5.79 3.43 9.39
N ARG A 40 7.07 3.80 9.30
CA ARG A 40 7.91 4.12 10.47
C ARG A 40 7.36 5.29 11.27
N ASP A 41 6.68 6.23 10.61
CA ASP A 41 6.09 7.42 11.23
C ASP A 41 4.75 7.13 11.92
N TYR A 42 4.23 5.90 11.70
CA TYR A 42 2.97 5.39 12.25
C TYR A 42 3.17 4.11 13.09
N PRO A 43 4.00 4.15 14.15
CA PRO A 43 4.19 2.98 14.99
C PRO A 43 2.91 2.63 15.75
N MET A 44 2.54 1.36 15.69
CA MET A 44 1.36 0.82 16.38
C MET A 44 1.76 -0.43 17.15
N PRO A 45 1.25 -0.64 18.36
CA PRO A 45 1.48 -1.89 19.08
C PRO A 45 0.90 -3.07 18.28
N LEU A 46 1.36 -4.29 18.57
CA LEU A 46 0.69 -5.46 18.00
C LEU A 46 -0.76 -5.47 18.45
N TYR A 47 -1.67 -5.68 17.50
CA TYR A 47 -3.11 -5.70 17.79
C TYR A 47 -3.46 -6.74 18.85
N SER A 48 -4.20 -6.30 19.82
CA SER A 48 -4.81 -7.12 20.88
C SER A 48 -6.19 -6.56 21.17
N GLY A 49 -7.19 -7.44 21.22
CA GLY A 49 -8.55 -7.07 21.60
C GLY A 49 -8.64 -6.53 23.03
N ASP A 50 -7.79 -7.03 23.95
CA ASP A 50 -7.73 -6.54 25.33
C ASP A 50 -7.17 -5.12 25.38
N LEU A 51 -6.09 -4.86 24.63
CA LEU A 51 -5.50 -3.54 24.52
C LEU A 51 -6.48 -2.52 23.91
N GLU A 52 -7.22 -2.93 22.88
CA GLU A 52 -8.27 -2.11 22.28
C GLU A 52 -9.40 -1.79 23.26
N ALA A 53 -9.83 -2.81 24.04
CA ALA A 53 -10.90 -2.62 25.03
C ALA A 53 -10.50 -1.68 26.17
N GLU A 54 -9.22 -1.66 26.56
CA GLU A 54 -8.69 -0.83 27.64
C GLU A 54 -8.40 0.60 27.20
N HIS A 55 -7.82 0.79 26.00
CA HIS A 55 -7.26 2.07 25.57
C HIS A 55 -7.86 2.62 24.26
N GLY A 56 -8.68 1.85 23.56
CA GLY A 56 -9.14 2.19 22.22
C GLY A 56 -8.05 2.01 21.14
N PRO A 57 -8.33 2.40 19.90
CA PRO A 57 -7.32 2.41 18.83
C PRO A 57 -6.17 3.37 19.14
N PRO A 58 -4.92 3.01 18.78
CA PRO A 58 -3.79 3.91 18.95
C PRO A 58 -3.97 5.20 18.12
N GLN A 59 -3.53 6.33 18.66
CA GLN A 59 -3.55 7.63 17.96
C GLN A 59 -2.93 7.53 16.55
N LYS A 60 -1.85 6.76 16.37
CA LYS A 60 -1.22 6.57 15.05
C LYS A 60 -2.08 5.81 14.06
N ALA A 61 -3.01 4.98 14.51
CA ALA A 61 -4.01 4.38 13.64
C ALA A 61 -5.07 5.40 13.19
N GLU A 62 -5.48 6.30 14.08
CA GLU A 62 -6.40 7.39 13.76
C GLU A 62 -5.77 8.36 12.74
N GLU A 63 -4.51 8.77 12.97
CA GLU A 63 -3.75 9.63 12.06
C GLU A 63 -3.60 8.97 10.68
N PHE A 64 -3.26 7.68 10.62
CA PHE A 64 -3.09 6.97 9.35
C PHE A 64 -4.44 6.76 8.63
N LYS A 65 -5.53 6.50 9.38
CA LYS A 65 -6.88 6.46 8.80
C LYS A 65 -7.27 7.80 8.19
N ALA A 66 -7.04 8.90 8.91
CA ALA A 66 -7.32 10.26 8.43
C ALA A 66 -6.52 10.54 7.15
N LEU A 67 -5.23 10.19 7.14
CA LEU A 67 -4.38 10.32 5.95
C LEU A 67 -4.93 9.51 4.77
N LEU A 68 -5.27 8.23 4.96
CA LEU A 68 -5.91 7.42 3.91
C LEU A 68 -7.16 8.11 3.37
N GLY A 69 -7.90 8.82 4.25
CA GLY A 69 -9.10 9.58 3.95
C GLY A 69 -8.93 10.67 2.91
N GLU A 70 -7.73 11.21 2.75
CA GLU A 70 -7.43 12.33 1.85
C GLU A 70 -7.18 11.91 0.40
N TYR A 71 -6.99 10.60 0.14
CA TYR A 71 -6.55 10.10 -1.16
C TYR A 71 -7.55 9.12 -1.76
N PRO A 72 -8.07 9.37 -2.98
CA PRO A 72 -9.00 8.47 -3.66
C PRO A 72 -8.32 7.20 -4.17
N GLY A 73 -7.00 7.20 -4.34
CA GLY A 73 -6.21 6.08 -4.79
C GLY A 73 -4.97 5.85 -3.93
N VAL A 74 -4.70 4.59 -3.61
CA VAL A 74 -3.62 4.16 -2.72
C VAL A 74 -2.79 3.07 -3.37
N PHE A 75 -1.48 3.24 -3.43
CA PHE A 75 -0.53 2.24 -3.89
C PHE A 75 0.20 1.61 -2.68
N ILE A 76 0.16 0.29 -2.58
CA ILE A 76 0.81 -0.48 -1.52
C ILE A 76 1.90 -1.37 -2.13
N ALA A 77 3.16 -1.15 -1.74
CA ALA A 77 4.25 -2.08 -2.03
C ALA A 77 4.42 -3.07 -0.86
N SER A 78 4.09 -4.35 -1.09
CA SER A 78 4.11 -5.39 -0.06
C SER A 78 5.34 -6.28 -0.17
N PRO A 79 6.19 -6.34 0.87
CA PRO A 79 7.17 -7.42 0.97
C PRO A 79 6.48 -8.78 1.13
N GLU A 80 7.24 -9.84 0.88
CA GLU A 80 6.82 -11.21 1.14
C GLU A 80 7.62 -11.81 2.30
N TYR A 81 6.92 -12.19 3.37
CA TYR A 81 7.46 -12.94 4.49
C TYR A 81 6.77 -14.31 4.55
N ASN A 82 7.53 -15.38 4.23
CA ASN A 82 7.02 -16.75 4.27
C ASN A 82 5.68 -16.92 3.51
N SER A 83 5.64 -16.42 2.28
CA SER A 83 4.46 -16.46 1.39
C SER A 83 3.27 -15.59 1.80
N ALA A 84 3.41 -14.73 2.81
CA ALA A 84 2.38 -13.83 3.29
C ALA A 84 2.85 -12.37 3.26
N ILE A 85 1.93 -11.44 3.57
CA ILE A 85 2.28 -10.04 3.84
C ILE A 85 3.06 -9.94 5.15
N THR A 86 3.73 -8.81 5.36
CA THR A 86 4.46 -8.57 6.60
C THR A 86 3.52 -8.41 7.80
N PRO A 87 3.94 -8.81 9.02
CA PRO A 87 3.19 -8.51 10.24
C PRO A 87 2.90 -7.02 10.41
N LEU A 88 3.86 -6.16 10.04
CA LEU A 88 3.68 -4.71 10.06
C LEU A 88 2.48 -4.27 9.21
N LEU A 89 2.43 -4.71 7.94
CA LEU A 89 1.34 -4.32 7.03
C LEU A 89 0.00 -4.84 7.54
N LYS A 90 -0.03 -6.12 7.95
CA LYS A 90 -1.26 -6.72 8.50
C LYS A 90 -1.75 -5.96 9.74
N ASN A 91 -0.84 -5.68 10.68
CA ASN A 91 -1.14 -4.95 11.91
C ASN A 91 -1.66 -3.52 11.63
N THR A 92 -1.04 -2.83 10.67
CA THR A 92 -1.50 -1.48 10.25
C THR A 92 -2.92 -1.53 9.67
N LEU A 93 -3.19 -2.48 8.77
CA LEU A 93 -4.52 -2.64 8.19
C LEU A 93 -5.55 -2.97 9.28
N ASP A 94 -5.23 -3.87 10.20
CA ASP A 94 -6.12 -4.29 11.28
C ASP A 94 -6.47 -3.13 12.21
N TRP A 95 -5.48 -2.41 12.73
CA TRP A 95 -5.73 -1.27 13.60
C TRP A 95 -6.58 -0.18 12.94
N VAL A 96 -6.32 0.12 11.66
CA VAL A 96 -7.12 1.12 10.93
C VAL A 96 -8.59 0.72 10.82
N THR A 97 -8.89 -0.59 10.68
CA THR A 97 -10.29 -1.07 10.68
C THR A 97 -10.98 -0.93 12.03
N ARG A 98 -10.22 -0.74 13.12
CA ARG A 98 -10.77 -0.54 14.47
C ARG A 98 -11.10 0.92 14.78
N VAL A 99 -10.52 1.86 14.05
CA VAL A 99 -10.83 3.29 14.19
C VAL A 99 -12.21 3.56 13.62
N ARG A 100 -13.14 3.97 14.48
CA ARG A 100 -14.54 4.24 14.12
C ARG A 100 -14.88 5.70 14.38
N GLY A 101 -15.36 6.39 13.36
CA GLY A 101 -16.03 7.68 13.53
C GLY A 101 -17.48 7.49 13.95
N LYS A 102 -18.15 8.60 14.26
CA LYS A 102 -19.58 8.58 14.61
C LYS A 102 -20.40 8.11 13.40
N GLY A 103 -21.02 6.93 13.50
CA GLY A 103 -21.81 6.32 12.42
C GLY A 103 -20.99 5.55 11.38
N GLU A 104 -19.69 5.36 11.57
CA GLU A 104 -18.82 4.57 10.69
C GLU A 104 -18.61 3.15 11.22
N THR A 105 -18.44 2.17 10.31
CA THR A 105 -18.07 0.78 10.64
C THR A 105 -16.57 0.57 10.83
N GLY A 106 -15.74 1.54 10.44
CA GLY A 106 -14.29 1.45 10.40
C GLY A 106 -13.72 0.97 9.06
N LEU A 107 -14.57 0.47 8.16
CA LEU A 107 -14.17 -0.05 6.84
C LEU A 107 -14.37 0.97 5.71
N GLU A 108 -15.09 2.06 5.94
CA GLU A 108 -15.45 3.07 4.93
C GLU A 108 -14.20 3.65 4.26
N VAL A 109 -13.15 3.89 5.04
CA VAL A 109 -11.89 4.42 4.52
C VAL A 109 -11.26 3.53 3.45
N TYR A 110 -11.53 2.23 3.50
CA TYR A 110 -11.05 1.28 2.48
C TYR A 110 -12.04 1.15 1.31
N ARG A 111 -13.35 1.13 1.60
CA ARG A 111 -14.42 0.89 0.63
C ARG A 111 -14.67 2.06 -0.31
N THR A 112 -14.32 3.26 0.14
CA THR A 112 -14.50 4.51 -0.62
C THR A 112 -13.26 4.91 -1.41
N ARG A 113 -12.29 4.00 -1.60
CA ARG A 113 -11.03 4.23 -2.32
C ARG A 113 -10.67 3.03 -3.18
N VAL A 114 -9.78 3.26 -4.14
CA VAL A 114 -9.22 2.21 -4.96
C VAL A 114 -7.76 1.97 -4.60
N PHE A 115 -7.37 0.71 -4.61
CA PHE A 115 -6.03 0.27 -4.27
C PHE A 115 -5.33 -0.33 -5.49
N ALA A 116 -4.02 -0.06 -5.60
CA ALA A 116 -3.08 -0.82 -6.41
C ALA A 116 -2.09 -1.52 -5.48
N ILE A 117 -1.74 -2.76 -5.78
CA ILE A 117 -0.76 -3.51 -5.02
C ILE A 117 0.39 -3.92 -5.93
N SER A 118 1.60 -3.85 -5.42
CA SER A 118 2.81 -4.39 -6.07
C SER A 118 3.76 -4.89 -4.99
N GLY A 119 4.79 -5.63 -5.39
CA GLY A 119 5.73 -6.15 -4.42
C GLY A 119 7.09 -6.40 -5.02
N ALA A 120 8.12 -6.40 -4.18
CA ALA A 120 9.49 -6.66 -4.55
C ALA A 120 10.13 -7.65 -3.56
N SER A 121 10.80 -8.66 -4.09
CA SER A 121 11.50 -9.67 -3.29
C SER A 121 12.83 -10.06 -3.94
N PRO A 122 13.89 -10.37 -3.17
CA PRO A 122 15.12 -10.92 -3.75
C PRO A 122 14.92 -12.31 -4.37
N GLY A 123 13.85 -13.02 -4.00
CA GLY A 123 13.50 -14.32 -4.53
C GLY A 123 12.91 -14.28 -5.94
N TYR A 124 12.77 -15.47 -6.53
CA TYR A 124 12.28 -15.67 -7.89
C TYR A 124 10.83 -15.21 -8.11
N TYR A 125 9.97 -15.38 -7.10
CA TYR A 125 8.54 -15.06 -7.22
C TYR A 125 8.18 -13.57 -7.07
N GLY A 126 9.15 -12.71 -6.75
CA GLY A 126 8.92 -11.27 -6.73
C GLY A 126 7.82 -10.78 -5.78
N ALA A 127 7.57 -11.49 -4.69
CA ALA A 127 6.47 -11.25 -3.76
C ALA A 127 5.05 -11.63 -4.28
N MET A 128 4.94 -12.39 -5.37
CA MET A 128 3.64 -12.77 -5.96
C MET A 128 2.68 -13.41 -4.94
N ARG A 129 3.18 -14.29 -4.07
CA ARG A 129 2.35 -15.00 -3.09
C ARG A 129 1.78 -14.04 -2.04
N SER A 130 2.59 -13.09 -1.58
CA SER A 130 2.10 -12.05 -0.66
C SER A 130 1.08 -11.12 -1.32
N LEU A 131 1.20 -10.85 -2.62
CA LEU A 131 0.21 -10.05 -3.36
C LEU A 131 -1.14 -10.75 -3.44
N LEU A 132 -1.18 -12.07 -3.68
CA LEU A 132 -2.41 -12.85 -3.64
C LEU A 132 -3.05 -12.80 -2.25
N HIS A 133 -2.24 -12.93 -1.21
CA HIS A 133 -2.70 -12.84 0.18
C HIS A 133 -3.21 -11.42 0.52
N LEU A 134 -2.49 -10.38 0.09
CA LEU A 134 -2.92 -8.98 0.29
C LEU A 134 -4.24 -8.69 -0.43
N ARG A 135 -4.40 -9.18 -1.66
CA ARG A 135 -5.64 -9.05 -2.42
C ARG A 135 -6.82 -9.69 -1.69
N GLN A 136 -6.64 -10.91 -1.17
CA GLN A 136 -7.67 -11.57 -0.37
C GLN A 136 -8.06 -10.75 0.86
N ILE A 137 -7.09 -10.17 1.57
CA ILE A 137 -7.35 -9.32 2.76
C ILE A 137 -8.14 -8.07 2.36
N LEU A 138 -7.68 -7.36 1.33
CA LEU A 138 -8.29 -6.09 0.91
C LEU A 138 -9.69 -6.30 0.31
N GLU A 139 -9.83 -7.23 -0.64
CA GLU A 139 -11.09 -7.44 -1.37
C GLU A 139 -12.11 -8.22 -0.54
N VAL A 140 -11.73 -9.41 -0.05
CA VAL A 140 -12.66 -10.31 0.66
C VAL A 140 -12.82 -9.92 2.12
N GLY A 141 -11.72 -9.61 2.80
CA GLY A 141 -11.73 -9.29 4.24
C GLY A 141 -12.28 -7.90 4.54
N ILE A 142 -11.83 -6.89 3.79
CA ILE A 142 -12.13 -5.48 4.07
C ILE A 142 -13.21 -4.92 3.13
N GLY A 143 -13.36 -5.49 1.93
CA GLY A 143 -14.30 -5.04 0.91
C GLY A 143 -13.80 -3.84 0.11
N ALA A 144 -12.48 -3.68 0.01
CA ALA A 144 -11.84 -2.64 -0.79
C ALA A 144 -11.86 -2.99 -2.28
N THR A 145 -11.84 -1.98 -3.15
CA THR A 145 -11.62 -2.17 -4.58
C THR A 145 -10.12 -2.20 -4.87
N VAL A 146 -9.62 -3.28 -5.47
CA VAL A 146 -8.21 -3.41 -5.89
C VAL A 146 -8.15 -3.57 -7.40
N ILE A 147 -7.37 -2.74 -8.09
CA ILE A 147 -7.20 -2.89 -9.54
C ILE A 147 -6.51 -4.21 -9.90
N PRO A 148 -6.79 -4.81 -11.05
CA PRO A 148 -6.17 -6.08 -11.45
C PRO A 148 -4.68 -5.96 -11.79
N GLN A 149 -4.24 -4.76 -12.25
CA GLN A 149 -2.84 -4.52 -12.60
C GLN A 149 -1.97 -4.54 -11.34
N GLN A 150 -0.86 -5.28 -11.41
CA GLN A 150 0.13 -5.37 -10.34
C GLN A 150 1.51 -5.70 -10.90
N LEU A 151 2.57 -5.37 -10.17
CA LEU A 151 3.94 -5.79 -10.45
C LEU A 151 4.45 -6.65 -9.30
N ALA A 152 4.89 -7.88 -9.61
CA ALA A 152 5.70 -8.71 -8.74
C ALA A 152 7.15 -8.65 -9.24
N LEU A 153 8.00 -7.90 -8.55
CA LEU A 153 9.39 -7.64 -8.95
C LEU A 153 10.35 -8.68 -8.35
N PRO A 154 10.81 -9.69 -9.14
CA PRO A 154 11.77 -10.66 -8.66
C PRO A 154 13.19 -10.08 -8.63
N ARG A 155 14.11 -10.78 -7.95
CA ARG A 155 15.54 -10.44 -7.88
C ARG A 155 15.80 -8.97 -7.52
N ALA A 156 15.00 -8.45 -6.59
CA ALA A 156 14.95 -7.03 -6.27
C ALA A 156 16.29 -6.45 -5.79
N GLY A 157 17.25 -7.31 -5.38
CA GLY A 157 18.61 -6.90 -5.04
C GLY A 157 19.34 -6.20 -6.18
N ASP A 158 19.11 -6.67 -7.43
CA ASP A 158 19.80 -6.19 -8.62
C ASP A 158 18.87 -5.45 -9.60
N ALA A 159 17.61 -5.27 -9.23
CA ALA A 159 16.58 -4.78 -10.16
C ALA A 159 16.58 -3.26 -10.35
N PHE A 160 17.21 -2.49 -9.45
CA PHE A 160 17.18 -1.03 -9.47
C PHE A 160 18.49 -0.45 -10.01
N GLU A 161 18.38 0.60 -10.82
CA GLU A 161 19.48 1.47 -11.19
C GLU A 161 19.84 2.43 -10.04
N ALA A 162 20.94 3.17 -10.21
CA ALA A 162 21.42 4.12 -9.20
C ALA A 162 20.44 5.30 -8.99
N ASP A 163 19.69 5.68 -10.03
CA ASP A 163 18.66 6.72 -10.00
C ASP A 163 17.31 6.23 -9.44
N GLY A 164 17.20 4.92 -9.11
CA GLY A 164 16.00 4.30 -8.57
C GLY A 164 15.02 3.75 -9.61
N SER A 165 15.29 3.92 -10.92
CA SER A 165 14.51 3.28 -11.99
C SER A 165 14.76 1.76 -12.04
N LEU A 166 13.92 1.02 -12.77
CA LEU A 166 14.16 -0.42 -12.98
C LEU A 166 15.05 -0.64 -14.20
N LYS A 167 16.03 -1.54 -14.06
CA LYS A 167 16.92 -1.97 -15.16
C LYS A 167 16.15 -2.62 -16.30
N ASP A 168 15.16 -3.43 -15.98
CA ASP A 168 14.30 -4.09 -16.96
C ASP A 168 13.18 -3.15 -17.41
N GLN A 169 13.25 -2.74 -18.68
CA GLN A 169 12.29 -1.82 -19.29
C GLN A 169 10.87 -2.40 -19.36
N ALA A 170 10.70 -3.72 -19.45
CA ALA A 170 9.40 -4.35 -19.45
C ALA A 170 8.75 -4.24 -18.06
N GLN A 171 9.52 -4.44 -16.99
CA GLN A 171 9.05 -4.27 -15.61
C GLN A 171 8.78 -2.79 -15.29
N GLN A 172 9.61 -1.87 -15.81
CA GLN A 172 9.40 -0.42 -15.69
C GLN A 172 8.06 -0.04 -16.34
N LYS A 173 7.79 -0.52 -17.55
CA LYS A 173 6.53 -0.28 -18.26
C LYS A 173 5.33 -0.88 -17.53
N LEU A 174 5.46 -2.08 -16.96
CA LEU A 174 4.40 -2.69 -16.15
C LEU A 174 4.07 -1.83 -14.92
N LEU A 175 5.09 -1.34 -14.20
CA LEU A 175 4.87 -0.45 -13.05
C LEU A 175 4.17 0.85 -13.46
N THR A 176 4.58 1.44 -14.59
CA THR A 176 3.92 2.63 -15.16
C THR A 176 2.46 2.34 -15.42
N GLY A 177 2.14 1.22 -16.06
CA GLY A 177 0.75 0.80 -16.30
C GLY A 177 -0.07 0.59 -15.04
N VAL A 178 0.54 0.10 -13.94
CA VAL A 178 -0.13 0.00 -12.63
C VAL A 178 -0.49 1.38 -12.10
N VAL A 179 0.43 2.34 -12.16
CA VAL A 179 0.20 3.72 -11.67
C VAL A 179 -0.87 4.43 -12.49
N GLU A 180 -0.82 4.29 -13.81
CA GLU A 180 -1.82 4.87 -14.74
C GLU A 180 -3.22 4.26 -14.49
N ALA A 181 -3.31 2.93 -14.34
CA ALA A 181 -4.57 2.25 -14.05
C ALA A 181 -5.15 2.69 -12.70
N LEU A 182 -4.30 2.83 -11.68
CA LEU A 182 -4.71 3.38 -10.38
C LEU A 182 -5.27 4.79 -10.52
N ALA A 183 -4.59 5.65 -11.27
CA ALA A 183 -5.01 7.03 -11.49
C ALA A 183 -6.36 7.11 -12.23
N ILE A 184 -6.56 6.27 -13.26
CA ILE A 184 -7.83 6.21 -13.99
C ILE A 184 -8.95 5.73 -13.06
N ALA A 185 -8.71 4.67 -12.29
CA ALA A 185 -9.70 4.13 -11.37
C ALA A 185 -10.03 5.11 -10.24
N ALA A 186 -9.04 5.81 -9.69
CA ALA A 186 -9.21 6.77 -8.60
C ALA A 186 -10.16 7.93 -8.97
N LYS A 187 -10.25 8.31 -10.25
CA LYS A 187 -11.20 9.35 -10.70
C LYS A 187 -12.67 9.00 -10.40
N ARG A 188 -13.00 7.71 -10.29
CA ARG A 188 -14.35 7.22 -9.98
C ARG A 188 -14.69 7.29 -8.48
N PHE A 189 -13.68 7.46 -7.64
CA PHE A 189 -13.80 7.53 -6.18
C PHE A 189 -13.64 8.96 -5.63
N VAL A 190 -13.39 9.94 -6.49
CA VAL A 190 -13.44 11.36 -6.09
C VAL A 190 -14.91 11.69 -5.87
N VAL A 191 -15.29 11.84 -4.61
CA VAL A 191 -16.60 12.41 -4.25
C VAL A 191 -16.55 13.89 -4.60
N PRO A 192 -17.54 14.42 -5.32
CA PRO A 192 -17.59 15.84 -5.68
C PRO A 192 -17.69 16.73 -4.45
#